data_c8e3e0c78e56d7913a8c2c1d5874e5d7
#
_entry.id   c8e3e0c78e56d7913a8c2c1d5874e5d7
#
_cell.length_a   1.000
_cell.length_b   1.000
_cell.length_c   1.000
_cell.angle_alpha   90.00
_cell.angle_beta   90.00
_cell.angle_gamma   90.00
#
_symmetry.space_group_name_H-M   'P 1'
#
loop_
_entity.id
_entity.type
_entity.pdbx_description
1 polymer ?
#
loop_
_entity_poly.entity_id
_entity_poly.type
_entity_poly.pdbx_seq_one_letter_code
_entity_poly.pdbx_strand_id
1 'polypeptide(L)'
;MDVRVLQTRGQGHFEEVIWDKPEPDYWELEVKAVMTGVCRSDIDMMNGDFGPLPLEMQGHEGLGIVTKVGEGITDFAVGDYVATRGEPAYADYYNATDSDCIKIGRAHV
;
A
#
# COMPACT_ATOMS: atom_id res chain seq x y z
N MET A 1 -9.33 10.90 -2.25
CA MET A 1 -8.11 11.41 -1.59
C MET A 1 -6.94 11.28 -2.55
N ASP A 2 -6.30 12.37 -2.87
CA ASP A 2 -5.14 12.35 -3.77
C ASP A 2 -3.89 11.96 -3.02
N VAL A 3 -3.22 10.92 -3.49
CA VAL A 3 -1.98 10.43 -2.90
C VAL A 3 -0.89 10.32 -3.94
N ARG A 4 0.37 10.39 -3.50
CA ARG A 4 1.53 10.18 -4.38
C ARG A 4 1.88 8.71 -4.40
N VAL A 5 2.13 8.20 -5.60
CA VAL A 5 2.53 6.81 -5.83
C VAL A 5 3.76 6.79 -6.73
N LEU A 6 4.71 5.93 -6.42
CA LEU A 6 5.79 5.61 -7.35
C LEU A 6 5.33 4.49 -8.27
N GLN A 7 5.31 4.77 -9.56
CA GLN A 7 4.88 3.82 -10.60
C GLN A 7 6.00 3.56 -11.59
N THR A 8 6.18 2.29 -11.95
CA THR A 8 7.01 1.93 -13.10
C THR A 8 6.13 1.42 -14.23
N ARG A 9 6.53 1.75 -15.46
CA ARG A 9 5.90 1.25 -16.68
C ARG A 9 6.77 0.23 -17.40
N GLY A 10 7.79 -0.29 -16.73
CA GLY A 10 8.69 -1.29 -17.30
C GLY A 10 9.78 -0.70 -18.18
N GLN A 11 10.13 0.57 -17.98
CA GLN A 11 11.13 1.29 -18.79
C GLN A 11 12.43 1.54 -18.03
N GLY A 12 12.67 0.81 -16.94
CA GLY A 12 13.89 0.91 -16.17
C GLY A 12 13.90 2.00 -15.11
N HIS A 13 12.77 2.64 -14.84
CA HIS A 13 12.67 3.70 -13.83
C HIS A 13 11.28 3.75 -13.20
N PHE A 14 11.19 4.43 -12.07
CA PHE A 14 9.92 4.78 -11.42
C PHE A 14 9.66 6.27 -11.58
N GLU A 15 8.40 6.64 -11.68
CA GLU A 15 7.95 8.04 -11.68
C GLU A 15 6.92 8.28 -10.58
N GLU A 16 6.89 9.49 -10.06
CA GLU A 16 5.87 9.91 -9.10
C GLU A 16 4.62 10.32 -9.84
N VAL A 17 3.50 9.72 -9.48
CA VAL A 17 2.20 10.03 -10.06
C VAL A 17 1.20 10.31 -8.95
N ILE A 18 0.13 11.06 -9.28
CA ILE A 18 -0.97 11.32 -8.36
C ILE A 18 -2.08 10.29 -8.63
N TRP A 19 -2.57 9.69 -7.57
CA TRP A 19 -3.64 8.70 -7.61
C TRP A 19 -4.80 9.17 -6.75
N ASP A 20 -6.00 9.14 -7.32
CA ASP A 20 -7.22 9.37 -6.55
C ASP A 20 -7.59 8.07 -5.85
N LYS A 21 -7.07 7.93 -4.62
CA LYS A 21 -7.25 6.73 -3.83
C LYS A 21 -8.70 6.62 -3.36
N PRO A 22 -9.36 5.45 -3.58
CA PRO A 22 -10.70 5.21 -3.04
C PRO A 22 -10.67 5.12 -1.52
N GLU A 23 -11.82 5.34 -0.90
CA GLU A 23 -11.99 5.05 0.53
C GLU A 23 -11.89 3.54 0.76
N PRO A 24 -11.47 3.09 1.96
CA PRO A 24 -11.39 1.67 2.24
C PRO A 24 -12.78 1.02 2.19
N ASP A 25 -12.84 -0.17 1.60
CA ASP A 25 -14.05 -0.98 1.56
C ASP A 25 -14.38 -1.57 2.94
N TYR A 26 -15.48 -2.31 3.04
CA TYR A 26 -16.01 -2.87 4.28
C TYR A 26 -14.95 -3.64 5.07
N TRP A 27 -14.09 -4.41 4.39
CA TRP A 27 -13.05 -5.26 5.01
C TRP A 27 -11.64 -4.71 4.84
N GLU A 28 -11.51 -3.43 4.53
CA GLU A 28 -10.21 -2.80 4.28
C GLU A 28 -9.82 -1.81 5.36
N LEU A 29 -8.51 -1.62 5.48
CA LEU A 29 -7.87 -0.57 6.27
C LEU A 29 -7.26 0.45 5.32
N GLU A 30 -7.29 1.73 5.69
CA GLU A 30 -6.42 2.73 5.09
C GLU A 30 -5.15 2.82 5.92
N VAL A 31 -4.02 2.75 5.26
CA VAL A 31 -2.70 2.75 5.91
C VAL A 31 -1.87 3.92 5.40
N LYS A 32 -1.32 4.70 6.32
CA LYS A 32 -0.30 5.71 6.03
C LYS A 32 1.04 5.02 6.01
N ALA A 33 1.71 5.02 4.85
CA ALA A 33 2.97 4.33 4.67
C ALA A 33 4.07 4.94 5.54
N VAL A 34 4.79 4.10 6.27
CA VAL A 34 6.00 4.45 7.00
C VAL A 34 7.21 3.91 6.27
N MET A 35 7.12 2.69 5.76
CA MET A 35 8.19 2.02 5.04
C MET A 35 7.59 1.03 4.05
N THR A 36 8.23 0.88 2.90
CA THR A 36 7.80 -0.08 1.88
C THR A 36 8.99 -0.94 1.48
N GLY A 37 8.78 -2.25 1.47
CA GLY A 37 9.78 -3.21 1.03
C GLY A 37 9.85 -3.28 -0.49
N VAL A 38 11.02 -3.59 -1.00
CA VAL A 38 11.25 -3.86 -2.41
C VAL A 38 11.58 -5.34 -2.55
N CYS A 39 10.80 -6.07 -3.35
CA CYS A 39 11.10 -7.46 -3.63
C CYS A 39 11.61 -7.64 -5.07
N ARG A 40 12.06 -8.84 -5.38
CA ARG A 40 12.61 -9.15 -6.71
C ARG A 40 11.60 -8.87 -7.82
N SER A 41 10.33 -9.15 -7.59
CA SER A 41 9.28 -8.91 -8.59
C SER A 41 9.14 -7.44 -8.95
N ASP A 42 9.41 -6.52 -8.01
CA ASP A 42 9.38 -5.08 -8.29
C ASP A 42 10.50 -4.67 -9.25
N ILE A 43 11.67 -5.29 -9.11
CA ILE A 43 12.81 -5.06 -10.00
C ILE A 43 12.51 -5.62 -11.39
N ASP A 44 11.95 -6.82 -11.46
CA ASP A 44 11.56 -7.45 -12.72
C ASP A 44 10.48 -6.63 -13.43
N MET A 45 9.52 -6.09 -12.66
CA MET A 45 8.48 -5.20 -13.17
C MET A 45 9.09 -3.91 -13.74
N MET A 46 10.04 -3.30 -13.02
CA MET A 46 10.74 -2.10 -13.49
C MET A 46 11.48 -2.37 -14.80
N ASN A 47 12.04 -3.56 -14.96
CA ASN A 47 12.77 -3.97 -16.16
C ASN A 47 11.86 -4.39 -17.32
N GLY A 48 10.54 -4.45 -17.10
CA GLY A 48 9.58 -4.75 -18.15
C GLY A 48 9.26 -6.22 -18.34
N ASP A 49 9.69 -7.10 -17.44
CA ASP A 49 9.52 -8.56 -17.60
C ASP A 49 8.04 -8.99 -17.56
N PHE A 50 7.18 -8.20 -16.90
CA PHE A 50 5.74 -8.46 -16.82
C PHE A 50 4.91 -7.57 -17.75
N GLY A 51 5.57 -6.74 -18.59
CA GLY A 51 4.89 -5.71 -19.34
C GLY A 51 4.39 -4.58 -18.42
N PRO A 52 3.62 -3.62 -18.97
CA PRO A 52 3.07 -2.54 -18.14
C PRO A 52 1.98 -3.07 -17.20
N LEU A 53 2.08 -2.71 -15.91
CA LEU A 53 1.12 -3.08 -14.90
C LEU A 53 0.34 -1.85 -14.41
N PRO A 54 -0.92 -2.03 -13.97
CA PRO A 54 -1.71 -0.91 -13.47
C PRO A 54 -1.11 -0.33 -12.18
N LEU A 55 -1.48 0.91 -11.90
CA LEU A 55 -0.99 1.65 -10.74
C LEU A 55 -1.25 0.90 -9.44
N GLU A 56 -2.39 0.24 -9.33
CA GLU A 56 -2.80 -0.51 -8.14
C GLU A 56 -1.91 -1.70 -7.81
N MET A 57 -1.04 -2.10 -8.72
CA MET A 57 -0.11 -3.22 -8.50
C MET A 57 1.32 -2.76 -8.23
N GLN A 58 1.52 -1.48 -7.90
CA GLN A 58 2.85 -0.90 -7.69
C GLN A 58 3.26 -1.02 -6.22
N GLY A 59 4.04 -2.06 -5.90
CA GLY A 59 4.47 -2.35 -4.54
C GLY A 59 3.45 -3.16 -3.74
N HIS A 60 3.90 -4.11 -2.94
CA HIS A 60 2.99 -5.01 -2.23
C HIS A 60 3.46 -5.40 -0.83
N GLU A 61 4.57 -4.84 -0.35
CA GLU A 61 5.06 -5.06 1.01
C GLU A 61 5.18 -3.72 1.72
N GLY A 62 4.34 -3.49 2.72
CA GLY A 62 4.30 -2.21 3.41
C GLY A 62 4.28 -2.32 4.92
N LEU A 63 4.69 -1.24 5.55
CA LEU A 63 4.65 -1.04 6.98
C LEU A 63 4.04 0.33 7.23
N GLY A 64 3.07 0.44 8.09
CA GLY A 64 2.43 1.73 8.30
C GLY A 64 1.47 1.80 9.46
N ILE A 65 0.78 2.92 9.54
CA ILE A 65 -0.14 3.26 10.61
C ILE A 65 -1.55 3.29 10.05
N VAL A 66 -2.47 2.60 10.70
CA VAL A 66 -3.89 2.61 10.33
C VAL A 66 -4.47 3.99 10.57
N THR A 67 -5.06 4.59 9.54
CA THR A 67 -5.69 5.91 9.58
C THR A 67 -7.20 5.86 9.42
N LYS A 68 -7.74 4.80 8.82
CA LYS A 68 -9.17 4.54 8.69
C LYS A 68 -9.41 3.04 8.69
N VAL A 69 -10.60 2.63 9.13
CA VAL A 69 -11.02 1.24 9.10
C VAL A 69 -12.38 1.13 8.39
N GLY A 70 -12.56 0.08 7.60
CA GLY A 70 -13.85 -0.24 7.00
C GLY A 70 -14.86 -0.68 8.06
N GLU A 71 -16.13 -0.65 7.71
CA GLU A 71 -17.24 -0.91 8.66
C GLU A 71 -17.21 -2.31 9.27
N GLY A 72 -16.68 -3.31 8.53
CA GLY A 72 -16.60 -4.68 9.02
C GLY A 72 -15.38 -4.99 9.86
N ILE A 73 -14.46 -4.04 10.04
CA ILE A 73 -13.21 -4.26 10.75
C ILE A 73 -13.46 -4.17 12.26
N THR A 74 -13.07 -5.23 12.98
CA THR A 74 -13.15 -5.29 14.45
C THR A 74 -11.81 -5.50 15.11
N ASP A 75 -10.81 -6.03 14.38
CA ASP A 75 -9.51 -6.44 14.94
C ASP A 75 -8.45 -5.35 14.86
N PHE A 76 -8.73 -4.27 14.14
CA PHE A 76 -7.80 -3.16 13.94
C PHE A 76 -8.47 -1.85 14.31
N ALA A 77 -7.67 -0.90 14.76
CA ALA A 77 -8.13 0.44 15.11
C ALA A 77 -7.17 1.50 14.56
N VAL A 78 -7.68 2.71 14.38
CA VAL A 78 -6.85 3.87 14.00
C VAL A 78 -5.72 4.01 15.02
N GLY A 79 -4.50 4.17 14.53
CA GLY A 79 -3.29 4.27 15.35
C GLY A 79 -2.54 2.95 15.50
N ASP A 80 -3.08 1.83 15.04
CA ASP A 80 -2.36 0.57 15.03
C ASP A 80 -1.21 0.60 14.01
N TYR A 81 -0.11 -0.02 14.37
CA TYR A 81 1.04 -0.21 13.50
C TYR A 81 0.94 -1.59 12.87
N VAL A 82 0.97 -1.64 11.54
CA VAL A 82 0.68 -2.88 10.79
C VAL A 82 1.72 -3.15 9.72
N ALA A 83 1.99 -4.42 9.49
CA ALA A 83 2.66 -4.91 8.30
C ALA A 83 1.58 -5.41 7.33
N THR A 84 1.72 -5.07 6.05
CA THR A 84 0.67 -5.33 5.06
C THR A 84 1.22 -5.96 3.80
N ARG A 85 0.34 -6.63 3.08
CA ARG A 85 0.53 -7.01 1.68
C ARG A 85 -0.40 -6.21 0.77
N GLY A 86 -0.82 -5.02 1.22
CA GLY A 86 -1.70 -4.14 0.45
C GLY A 86 -1.01 -3.54 -0.76
N GLU A 87 -1.79 -3.22 -1.78
CA GLU A 87 -1.35 -2.59 -3.02
C GLU A 87 -2.18 -1.33 -3.30
N PRO A 88 -1.59 -0.28 -3.83
CA PRO A 88 -0.18 -0.08 -4.13
C PRO A 88 0.59 0.38 -2.88
N ALA A 89 1.55 -0.40 -2.41
CA ALA A 89 2.33 -0.05 -1.22
C ALA A 89 3.38 1.05 -1.49
N TYR A 90 3.63 1.40 -2.74
CA TYR A 90 4.49 2.54 -3.11
C TYR A 90 3.74 3.87 -3.09
N ALA A 91 2.69 3.97 -2.30
CA ALA A 91 1.88 5.16 -2.12
C ALA A 91 2.07 5.74 -0.71
N ASP A 92 1.81 7.04 -0.54
CA ASP A 92 1.78 7.67 0.79
C ASP A 92 0.70 7.03 1.67
N TYR A 93 -0.46 6.74 1.06
CA TYR A 93 -1.57 6.03 1.69
C TYR A 93 -2.06 4.96 0.73
N TYR A 94 -2.48 3.83 1.26
CA TYR A 94 -3.06 2.75 0.48
C TYR A 94 -4.07 1.98 1.31
N ASN A 95 -4.90 1.19 0.65
CA ASN A 95 -5.85 0.30 1.31
C ASN A 95 -5.30 -1.12 1.33
N ALA A 96 -5.55 -1.84 2.41
CA ALA A 96 -5.20 -3.25 2.54
C ALA A 96 -6.37 -3.99 3.17
N THR A 97 -6.66 -5.19 2.66
CA THR A 97 -7.65 -6.08 3.25
C THR A 97 -7.16 -6.54 4.62
N ASP A 98 -8.05 -6.66 5.59
CA ASP A 98 -7.72 -7.05 6.96
C ASP A 98 -6.95 -8.38 7.03
N SER A 99 -7.31 -9.35 6.18
CA SER A 99 -6.63 -10.65 6.11
C SER A 99 -5.19 -10.56 5.60
N ASP A 100 -4.81 -9.46 4.96
CA ASP A 100 -3.46 -9.20 4.47
C ASP A 100 -2.65 -8.32 5.41
N CYS A 101 -3.16 -8.06 6.60
CA CYS A 101 -2.52 -7.20 7.60
C CYS A 101 -2.16 -7.97 8.86
N ILE A 102 -1.02 -7.64 9.43
CA ILE A 102 -0.57 -8.17 10.73
C ILE A 102 -0.33 -6.99 11.65
N LYS A 103 -0.99 -7.00 12.82
CA LYS A 103 -0.77 -5.96 13.82
C LYS A 103 0.59 -6.17 14.49
N ILE A 104 1.43 -5.14 14.47
CA ILE A 104 2.73 -5.13 15.13
C ILE A 104 2.59 -4.50 16.53
N GLY A 105 1.70 -3.52 16.67
CA GLY A 105 1.49 -2.81 17.92
C GLY A 105 0.72 -1.53 17.68
N ARG A 106 0.89 -0.58 18.59
CA ARG A 106 0.35 0.77 18.43
C ARG A 106 1.47 1.74 18.08
N ALA A 107 1.19 2.66 17.18
CA ALA A 107 2.13 3.73 16.89
C ALA A 107 2.22 4.67 18.11
N HIS A 108 3.43 5.02 18.50
CA HIS A 108 3.68 6.07 19.46
C HIS A 108 3.81 7.39 18.72
N VAL A 109 3.00 8.33 19.08
CA VAL A 109 2.98 9.66 18.46
C VAL A 109 3.54 10.66 19.44
#